data_2d8e8c177b20e4572ee8dc69f7bbafaa
#
_entry.id   2d8e8c177b20e4572ee8dc69f7bbafaa
#
_cell.length_a   1.000
_cell.length_b   1.000
_cell.length_c   1.000
_cell.angle_alpha   90.00
_cell.angle_beta   90.00
_cell.angle_gamma   90.00
#
_symmetry.space_group_name_H-M   'P 1'
#
loop_
_entity.id
_entity.type
_entity.pdbx_description
1 polymer ?
#
loop_
_entity_poly.entity_id
_entity_poly.type
_entity_poly.pdbx_seq_one_letter_code
_entity_poly.pdbx_strand_id
1 'polypeptide(L)'
;CLMSSENKALENFDMEAFLAAPHIWVSKTGMGVGRGMSHRDSQRLGWVDEALAEVGHERQIRVFTRHYQVAALLARHPDLIATLPTQVAKLYADDSRLAVRKPPFMIIPIELKLAWSPLLQHDPGHIWLRRRIVDMGQEMIEHG
;
A
#
# COMPACT_ATOMS: atom_id res chain seq x y z
N CYS A 1 -0.27 1.20 7.60
CA CYS A 1 0.60 0.07 7.93
C CYS A 1 -0.22 -1.03 8.60
N LEU A 2 -0.02 -2.26 8.17
CA LEU A 2 -0.60 -3.47 8.73
C LEU A 2 0.53 -4.33 9.30
N MET A 3 0.39 -4.81 10.52
CA MET A 3 1.39 -5.62 11.23
C MET A 3 0.71 -6.51 12.27
N SER A 4 1.44 -7.49 12.79
CA SER A 4 0.95 -8.32 13.90
C SER A 4 0.59 -7.46 15.12
N SER A 5 -0.46 -7.85 15.85
CA SER A 5 -0.80 -7.25 17.16
C SER A 5 0.32 -7.44 18.21
N GLU A 6 1.25 -8.36 17.96
CA GLU A 6 2.42 -8.61 18.82
C GLU A 6 3.69 -7.90 18.34
N ASN A 7 3.60 -7.08 17.28
CA ASN A 7 4.76 -6.39 16.73
C ASN A 7 5.27 -5.33 17.72
N LYS A 8 6.56 -5.42 18.06
CA LYS A 8 7.20 -4.48 19.02
C LYS A 8 7.15 -3.02 18.59
N ALA A 9 7.09 -2.75 17.28
CA ALA A 9 6.95 -1.39 16.78
C ALA A 9 5.65 -0.71 17.24
N LEU A 10 4.65 -1.46 17.73
CA LEU A 10 3.40 -0.90 18.23
C LEU A 10 3.54 -0.16 19.58
N GLU A 11 4.58 -0.43 20.34
CA GLU A 11 4.83 0.23 21.63
C GLU A 11 5.04 1.74 21.47
N ASN A 12 5.77 2.12 20.39
CA ASN A 12 5.95 3.52 19.98
C ASN A 12 6.13 3.56 18.47
N PHE A 13 5.00 3.63 17.72
CA PHE A 13 5.04 3.57 16.26
C PHE A 13 5.41 4.93 15.65
N ASP A 14 6.69 5.28 15.73
CA ASP A 14 7.31 6.45 15.11
C ASP A 14 8.19 6.09 13.89
N MET A 15 8.90 7.08 13.36
CA MET A 15 9.78 6.88 12.21
C MET A 15 10.92 5.90 12.51
N GLU A 16 11.49 5.95 13.71
CA GLU A 16 12.59 5.07 14.10
C GLU A 16 12.12 3.61 14.15
N ALA A 17 11.01 3.35 14.83
CA ALA A 17 10.41 2.02 14.89
C ALA A 17 10.00 1.50 13.52
N PHE A 18 9.47 2.38 12.64
CA PHE A 18 9.12 2.03 11.27
C PHE A 18 10.34 1.61 10.46
N LEU A 19 11.45 2.38 10.53
CA LEU A 19 12.65 2.12 9.75
C LEU A 19 13.45 0.91 10.27
N ALA A 20 13.39 0.66 11.57
CA ALA A 20 14.07 -0.49 12.21
C ALA A 20 13.40 -1.83 11.86
N ALA A 21 12.12 -1.83 11.56
CA ALA A 21 11.39 -3.05 11.23
C ALA A 21 11.65 -3.51 9.78
N PRO A 22 11.65 -4.83 9.52
CA PRO A 22 11.68 -5.35 8.16
C PRO A 22 10.31 -5.23 7.49
N HIS A 23 10.30 -4.83 6.21
CA HIS A 23 9.09 -4.55 5.46
C HIS A 23 8.74 -5.59 4.41
N ILE A 24 7.43 -5.71 4.17
CA ILE A 24 6.87 -6.40 3.04
C ILE A 24 6.61 -5.37 1.94
N TRP A 25 7.22 -5.58 0.78
CA TRP A 25 6.96 -4.77 -0.40
C TRP A 25 5.95 -5.45 -1.31
N VAL A 26 4.89 -4.71 -1.68
CA VAL A 26 3.91 -5.17 -2.66
C VAL A 26 4.12 -4.40 -3.98
N SER A 27 4.54 -5.10 -5.01
CA SER A 27 4.70 -4.53 -6.35
C SER A 27 3.93 -5.34 -7.38
N LYS A 28 2.95 -4.73 -7.99
CA LYS A 28 2.16 -5.37 -9.05
C LYS A 28 2.91 -5.51 -10.37
N THR A 29 3.88 -4.65 -10.61
CA THR A 29 4.66 -4.64 -11.86
C THR A 29 5.79 -5.66 -11.88
N GLY A 30 6.22 -6.14 -10.71
CA GLY A 30 7.34 -7.08 -10.56
C GLY A 30 8.70 -6.50 -10.95
N MET A 31 8.79 -5.21 -11.29
CA MET A 31 10.06 -4.56 -11.57
C MET A 31 10.87 -4.40 -10.29
N GLY A 32 12.15 -4.71 -10.32
CA GLY A 32 13.08 -4.58 -9.19
C GLY A 32 13.36 -5.87 -8.40
N VAL A 33 12.68 -6.97 -8.71
CA VAL A 33 12.93 -8.27 -8.07
C VAL A 33 14.18 -8.92 -8.68
N GLY A 34 15.16 -9.29 -7.83
CA GLY A 34 16.31 -10.11 -8.22
C GLY A 34 17.61 -9.36 -8.51
N ARG A 35 17.68 -8.04 -8.31
CA ARG A 35 18.94 -7.29 -8.30
C ARG A 35 19.11 -6.65 -6.92
N GLY A 36 20.32 -6.71 -6.35
CA GLY A 36 20.63 -6.01 -5.11
C GLY A 36 20.19 -4.55 -5.26
N MET A 37 19.20 -4.14 -4.47
CA MET A 37 18.60 -2.81 -4.57
C MET A 37 19.58 -1.81 -3.97
N SER A 38 20.02 -0.84 -4.77
CA SER A 38 20.80 0.30 -4.32
C SER A 38 19.89 1.52 -4.09
N HIS A 39 20.39 2.51 -3.36
CA HIS A 39 19.74 3.81 -3.15
C HIS A 39 19.20 4.47 -4.43
N ARG A 40 19.81 4.21 -5.58
CA ARG A 40 19.39 4.74 -6.89
C ARG A 40 18.16 4.02 -7.47
N ASP A 41 17.79 2.90 -6.90
CA ASP A 41 16.64 2.09 -7.34
C ASP A 41 15.37 2.39 -6.52
N SER A 42 15.45 3.21 -5.46
CA SER A 42 14.30 3.55 -4.59
C SER A 42 13.14 4.18 -5.36
N GLN A 43 13.40 5.00 -6.37
CA GLN A 43 12.38 5.56 -7.26
C GLN A 43 11.60 4.51 -8.07
N ARG A 44 12.06 3.26 -8.07
CA ARG A 44 11.39 2.14 -8.74
C ARG A 44 10.59 1.25 -7.80
N LEU A 45 10.68 1.48 -6.50
CA LEU A 45 10.01 0.68 -5.47
C LEU A 45 8.54 1.06 -5.27
N GLY A 46 8.12 2.24 -5.75
CA GLY A 46 6.74 2.72 -5.73
C GLY A 46 6.47 3.74 -4.62
N TRP A 47 5.22 4.11 -4.50
CA TRP A 47 4.72 5.27 -3.75
C TRP A 47 5.16 5.39 -2.29
N VAL A 48 5.39 4.28 -1.58
CA VAL A 48 5.89 4.30 -0.18
C VAL A 48 7.35 4.72 -0.13
N ASP A 49 8.14 4.18 -1.03
CA ASP A 49 9.60 4.38 -1.06
C ASP A 49 9.93 5.75 -1.67
N GLU A 50 9.10 6.24 -2.59
CA GLU A 50 9.15 7.60 -3.10
C GLU A 50 8.91 8.61 -1.96
N ALA A 51 7.86 8.41 -1.15
CA ALA A 51 7.56 9.28 -0.02
C ALA A 51 8.63 9.23 1.08
N LEU A 52 9.28 8.08 1.31
CA LEU A 52 10.41 7.97 2.24
C LEU A 52 11.65 8.69 1.72
N ALA A 53 11.92 8.60 0.41
CA ALA A 53 13.05 9.28 -0.21
C ALA A 53 12.94 10.81 -0.12
N GLU A 54 11.72 11.38 -0.20
CA GLU A 54 11.48 12.81 -0.02
C GLU A 54 11.90 13.32 1.38
N VAL A 55 11.83 12.46 2.39
CA VAL A 55 12.26 12.78 3.76
C VAL A 55 13.66 12.24 4.09
N GLY A 56 14.39 11.76 3.08
CA GLY A 56 15.78 11.31 3.21
C GLY A 56 15.96 9.95 3.87
N HIS A 57 14.91 9.11 3.85
CA HIS A 57 14.92 7.77 4.46
C HIS A 57 14.68 6.66 3.44
N GLU A 58 15.09 5.47 3.82
CA GLU A 58 14.76 4.23 3.13
C GLU A 58 14.41 3.14 4.14
N ARG A 59 13.57 2.19 3.75
CA ARG A 59 13.18 1.06 4.58
C ARG A 59 13.85 -0.23 4.14
N GLN A 60 14.01 -1.16 5.06
CA GLN A 60 14.55 -2.48 4.79
C GLN A 60 13.47 -3.41 4.23
N ILE A 61 13.50 -3.72 2.94
CA ILE A 61 12.62 -4.72 2.34
C ILE A 61 13.14 -6.12 2.64
N ARG A 62 12.34 -6.92 3.34
CA ARG A 62 12.65 -8.32 3.68
C ARG A 62 11.90 -9.32 2.80
N VAL A 63 10.68 -8.98 2.45
CA VAL A 63 9.79 -9.85 1.69
C VAL A 63 9.17 -9.08 0.54
N PHE A 64 9.08 -9.75 -0.60
CA PHE A 64 8.41 -9.24 -1.78
C PHE A 64 7.18 -10.09 -2.12
N THR A 65 6.10 -9.44 -2.51
CA THR A 65 4.90 -10.11 -3.04
C THR A 65 4.23 -9.25 -4.11
N ARG A 66 3.39 -9.88 -4.95
CA ARG A 66 2.54 -9.19 -5.94
C ARG A 66 1.10 -9.00 -5.48
N HIS A 67 0.74 -9.56 -4.33
CA HIS A 67 -0.65 -9.64 -3.87
C HIS A 67 -0.80 -9.02 -2.50
N TYR A 68 -1.75 -8.10 -2.34
CA TYR A 68 -2.05 -7.49 -1.05
C TYR A 68 -2.52 -8.50 -0.01
N GLN A 69 -3.29 -9.52 -0.43
CA GLN A 69 -3.77 -10.58 0.47
C GLN A 69 -2.61 -11.39 1.06
N VAL A 70 -1.58 -11.67 0.24
CA VAL A 70 -0.37 -12.36 0.71
C VAL A 70 0.41 -11.47 1.68
N ALA A 71 0.51 -10.17 1.38
CA ALA A 71 1.16 -9.22 2.30
C ALA A 71 0.43 -9.15 3.64
N ALA A 72 -0.90 -9.14 3.65
CA ALA A 72 -1.69 -9.15 4.88
C ALA A 72 -1.52 -10.45 5.68
N LEU A 73 -1.41 -11.59 5.00
CA LEU A 73 -1.14 -12.88 5.65
C LEU A 73 0.26 -12.88 6.31
N LEU A 74 1.26 -12.39 5.59
CA LEU A 74 2.64 -12.30 6.07
C LEU A 74 2.80 -11.26 7.19
N ALA A 75 1.99 -10.21 7.20
CA ALA A 75 1.98 -9.19 8.26
C ALA A 75 1.53 -9.73 9.64
N ARG A 76 1.05 -10.98 9.71
CA ARG A 76 0.81 -11.69 10.98
C ARG A 76 2.10 -12.16 11.66
N HIS A 77 3.21 -12.13 10.92
CA HIS A 77 4.53 -12.38 11.52
C HIS A 77 4.89 -11.21 12.44
N PRO A 78 5.36 -11.45 13.67
CA PRO A 78 5.55 -10.41 14.69
C PRO A 78 6.52 -9.29 14.29
N ASP A 79 7.45 -9.55 13.38
CA ASP A 79 8.46 -8.56 13.00
C ASP A 79 8.14 -7.78 11.72
N LEU A 80 7.18 -8.23 10.88
CA LEU A 80 6.98 -7.68 9.55
C LEU A 80 5.94 -6.54 9.54
N ILE A 81 6.23 -5.52 8.74
CA ILE A 81 5.30 -4.42 8.46
C ILE A 81 4.94 -4.40 6.97
N ALA A 82 3.64 -4.35 6.65
CA ALA A 82 3.13 -4.12 5.30
C ALA A 82 2.47 -2.75 5.21
N THR A 83 2.97 -1.87 4.33
CA THR A 83 2.28 -0.62 4.02
C THR A 83 1.37 -0.85 2.82
N LEU A 84 0.06 -0.72 3.04
CA LEU A 84 -0.99 -1.04 2.09
C LEU A 84 -1.90 0.17 1.86
N PRO A 85 -2.61 0.26 0.72
CA PRO A 85 -3.69 1.22 0.57
C PRO A 85 -4.71 1.08 1.70
N THR A 86 -5.23 2.22 2.19
CA THR A 86 -6.12 2.27 3.36
C THR A 86 -7.32 1.33 3.22
N GLN A 87 -7.95 1.29 2.05
CA GLN A 87 -9.11 0.44 1.81
C GLN A 87 -8.77 -1.07 1.91
N VAL A 88 -7.55 -1.44 1.53
CA VAL A 88 -7.08 -2.83 1.69
C VAL A 88 -6.81 -3.12 3.17
N ALA A 89 -6.17 -2.21 3.89
CA ALA A 89 -5.87 -2.40 5.31
C ALA A 89 -7.15 -2.50 6.16
N LYS A 90 -8.19 -1.76 5.82
CA LYS A 90 -9.50 -1.80 6.50
C LYS A 90 -10.17 -3.16 6.46
N LEU A 91 -9.96 -3.95 5.40
CA LEU A 91 -10.51 -5.32 5.30
C LEU A 91 -10.00 -6.26 6.41
N TYR A 92 -8.93 -5.87 7.09
CA TYR A 92 -8.30 -6.64 8.16
C TYR A 92 -8.41 -5.97 9.54
N ALA A 93 -9.21 -4.91 9.66
CA ALA A 93 -9.35 -4.15 10.93
C ALA A 93 -9.95 -5.01 12.05
N ASP A 94 -10.81 -5.96 11.71
CA ASP A 94 -11.50 -6.85 12.66
C ASP A 94 -10.69 -8.13 12.99
N ASP A 95 -9.53 -8.34 12.35
CA ASP A 95 -8.66 -9.47 12.70
C ASP A 95 -7.84 -9.14 13.94
N SER A 96 -8.17 -9.73 15.08
CA SER A 96 -7.51 -9.48 16.37
C SER A 96 -6.00 -9.77 16.38
N ARG A 97 -5.50 -10.52 15.40
CA ARG A 97 -4.07 -10.83 15.23
C ARG A 97 -3.30 -9.71 14.53
N LEU A 98 -4.01 -8.70 14.00
CA LEU A 98 -3.45 -7.63 13.21
C LEU A 98 -3.77 -6.27 13.83
N ALA A 99 -2.85 -5.35 13.68
CA ALA A 99 -3.01 -3.95 14.04
C ALA A 99 -2.83 -3.07 12.80
N VAL A 100 -3.70 -2.08 12.65
CA VAL A 100 -3.62 -1.07 11.59
C VAL A 100 -3.12 0.24 12.22
N ARG A 101 -2.09 0.85 11.63
CA ARG A 101 -1.55 2.14 12.03
C ARG A 101 -1.32 3.03 10.81
N LYS A 102 -1.41 4.33 10.99
CA LYS A 102 -0.98 5.29 9.97
C LYS A 102 0.55 5.25 9.89
N PRO A 103 1.14 5.37 8.69
CA PRO A 103 2.60 5.51 8.57
C PRO A 103 3.04 6.80 9.30
N PRO A 104 4.26 6.82 9.91
CA PRO A 104 4.78 7.97 10.64
C PRO A 104 5.34 9.09 9.75
N PHE A 105 5.00 9.07 8.47
CA PHE A 105 5.34 10.09 7.48
C PHE A 105 4.17 10.31 6.53
N MET A 106 4.20 11.44 5.82
CA MET A 106 3.16 11.78 4.87
C MET A 106 3.33 10.99 3.57
N ILE A 107 2.25 10.38 3.13
CA ILE A 107 2.15 9.75 1.82
C ILE A 107 1.08 10.49 1.04
N ILE A 108 1.44 11.01 -0.13
CA ILE A 108 0.50 11.68 -1.02
C ILE A 108 -0.57 10.66 -1.46
N PRO A 109 -1.87 11.00 -1.36
CA PRO A 109 -2.93 10.11 -1.78
C PRO A 109 -2.77 9.69 -3.25
N ILE A 110 -2.94 8.39 -3.52
CA ILE A 110 -2.89 7.87 -4.88
C ILE A 110 -4.17 8.27 -5.60
N GLU A 111 -4.03 9.05 -6.66
CA GLU A 111 -5.16 9.39 -7.53
C GLU A 111 -5.48 8.22 -8.46
N LEU A 112 -6.69 7.69 -8.35
CA LEU A 112 -7.19 6.67 -9.27
C LEU A 112 -7.97 7.34 -10.40
N LYS A 113 -7.62 7.01 -11.64
CA LYS A 113 -8.27 7.53 -12.84
C LYS A 113 -8.91 6.41 -13.63
N LEU A 114 -10.13 6.63 -14.08
CA LEU A 114 -10.79 5.76 -15.04
C LEU A 114 -10.42 6.22 -16.46
N ALA A 115 -9.80 5.34 -17.22
CA ALA A 115 -9.46 5.56 -18.63
C ALA A 115 -10.25 4.62 -19.53
N TRP A 116 -10.61 5.10 -20.71
CA TRP A 116 -11.31 4.31 -21.72
C TRP A 116 -10.88 4.70 -23.15
N SER A 117 -11.18 3.84 -24.10
CA SER A 117 -10.92 4.11 -25.52
C SER A 117 -11.85 5.25 -26.02
N PRO A 118 -11.33 6.20 -26.81
CA PRO A 118 -12.15 7.22 -27.47
C PRO A 118 -13.28 6.62 -28.32
N LEU A 119 -13.11 5.42 -28.86
CA LEU A 119 -14.14 4.72 -29.64
C LEU A 119 -15.40 4.41 -28.83
N LEU A 120 -15.28 4.28 -27.50
CA LEU A 120 -16.38 4.00 -26.58
C LEU A 120 -16.97 5.26 -25.94
N GLN A 121 -16.53 6.45 -26.38
CA GLN A 121 -16.92 7.72 -25.76
C GLN A 121 -18.46 7.91 -25.77
N HIS A 122 -19.11 7.55 -26.86
CA HIS A 122 -20.55 7.76 -27.10
C HIS A 122 -21.38 6.46 -27.00
N ASP A 123 -20.75 5.33 -26.63
CA ASP A 123 -21.47 4.08 -26.43
C ASP A 123 -22.33 4.15 -25.16
N PRO A 124 -23.68 3.97 -25.25
CA PRO A 124 -24.58 4.12 -24.11
C PRO A 124 -24.29 3.14 -22.96
N GLY A 125 -23.96 1.88 -23.30
CA GLY A 125 -23.64 0.86 -22.31
C GLY A 125 -22.36 1.19 -21.55
N HIS A 126 -21.35 1.67 -22.29
CA HIS A 126 -20.08 2.07 -21.69
C HIS A 126 -20.22 3.36 -20.85
N ILE A 127 -21.07 4.30 -21.27
CA ILE A 127 -21.38 5.50 -20.47
C ILE A 127 -22.03 5.10 -19.14
N TRP A 128 -22.99 4.18 -19.19
CA TRP A 128 -23.64 3.67 -17.99
C TRP A 128 -22.62 2.98 -17.04
N LEU A 129 -21.76 2.12 -17.57
CA LEU A 129 -20.73 1.44 -16.80
C LEU A 129 -19.77 2.43 -16.12
N ARG A 130 -19.29 3.44 -16.86
CA ARG A 130 -18.39 4.46 -16.29
C ARG A 130 -19.02 5.21 -15.14
N ARG A 131 -20.30 5.61 -15.29
CA ARG A 131 -21.04 6.28 -14.21
C ARG A 131 -21.10 5.39 -12.98
N ARG A 132 -21.46 4.12 -13.13
CA ARG A 132 -21.53 3.16 -12.01
C ARG A 132 -20.19 2.99 -11.30
N ILE A 133 -19.08 2.91 -12.04
CA ILE A 133 -17.74 2.82 -11.43
C ILE A 133 -17.41 4.09 -10.64
N VAL A 134 -17.74 5.27 -11.17
CA VAL A 134 -17.51 6.56 -10.48
C VAL A 134 -18.36 6.65 -9.21
N ASP A 135 -19.67 6.34 -9.31
CA ASP A 135 -20.60 6.38 -8.17
C ASP A 135 -20.11 5.47 -7.04
N MET A 136 -19.76 4.21 -7.35
CA MET A 136 -19.20 3.29 -6.37
C MET A 136 -17.88 3.77 -5.75
N GLY A 137 -17.03 4.39 -6.56
CA GLY A 137 -15.77 4.96 -6.06
C GLY A 137 -16.00 6.12 -5.08
N GLN A 138 -16.99 6.97 -5.33
CA GLN A 138 -17.38 8.06 -4.44
C GLN A 138 -17.97 7.54 -3.12
N GLU A 139 -18.89 6.58 -3.20
CA GLU A 139 -19.45 5.92 -2.02
C GLU A 139 -18.37 5.31 -1.10
N MET A 140 -17.35 4.69 -1.70
CA MET A 140 -16.22 4.13 -0.94
C MET A 140 -15.37 5.19 -0.24
N ILE A 141 -15.30 6.42 -0.77
CA ILE A 141 -14.56 7.54 -0.16
C ILE A 141 -15.37 8.14 0.99
N GLU A 142 -16.67 8.31 0.82
CA GLU A 142 -17.57 8.94 1.81
C GLU A 142 -17.77 8.05 3.06
N HIS A 143 -17.78 6.74 2.89
CA HIS A 143 -18.01 5.77 3.97
C HIS A 143 -16.70 5.09 4.46
N GLY A 144 -15.56 5.51 3.97
CA GLY A 144 -14.22 5.01 4.31
C GLY A 144 -13.44 5.94 5.21
#